data_b559244156ae74b3a9a5aabdd2d848b3
#
_entry.id   b559244156ae74b3a9a5aabdd2d848b3
#
_cell.length_a   1.000
_cell.length_b   1.000
_cell.length_c   1.000
_cell.angle_alpha   90.00
_cell.angle_beta   90.00
_cell.angle_gamma   90.00
#
_symmetry.space_group_name_H-M   'P 1'
#
loop_
_entity.id
_entity.type
_entity.pdbx_description
1 polymer ?
#
loop_
_entity_poly.entity_id
_entity_poly.type
_entity_poly.pdbx_seq_one_letter_code
_entity_poly.pdbx_strand_id
1 'polypeptide(L)'
;VLAGGGFLGFVWLLLGPVSTSIAGQWVGPVSAAERLAAVGSVRGLCVQLVLVVGGLVTASVAVRRYFVDRDKQRLEEDKHVTDRLNNAIGHLGSEDETVRAGGIRTLARIMADSPRDHRPVVDTLAGALRGWSARSRQENRLPDDVAAALMALRTRPSRPEDGLLDLAGVRLNGANLAQARLVAADLSGATLDDADLRRADLTDASLSGTRMTRARLTNTLLRGADAEEADFALADLTETDMAGAKLINVFAEQAKLGKANLSGACLRRARLRGAIMTGVRLDGADLAEADLRGVDLRDATGLTAAMLAEAVTDRDTQLPDSVGGADRS
;
A
#
# COMPACT_ATOMS: atom_id res chain seq x y z
N VAL A 1 -41.63 -9.42 31.27
CA VAL A 1 -42.84 -9.62 32.11
C VAL A 1 -42.46 -10.14 33.49
N LEU A 2 -41.47 -11.01 33.62
CA LEU A 2 -41.02 -11.58 34.91
C LEU A 2 -40.30 -10.58 35.85
N ALA A 3 -39.67 -9.52 35.33
CA ALA A 3 -38.97 -8.51 36.11
C ALA A 3 -39.94 -7.53 36.80
N GLY A 4 -41.15 -7.27 36.25
CA GLY A 4 -42.14 -6.37 36.81
C GLY A 4 -42.83 -6.92 38.06
N GLY A 5 -43.08 -8.21 38.15
CA GLY A 5 -43.72 -8.86 39.30
C GLY A 5 -42.85 -8.84 40.56
N GLY A 6 -41.54 -9.06 40.38
CA GLY A 6 -40.56 -9.02 41.49
C GLY A 6 -40.39 -7.62 42.06
N PHE A 7 -40.44 -6.58 41.21
CA PHE A 7 -40.33 -5.17 41.62
C PHE A 7 -41.54 -4.70 42.41
N LEU A 8 -42.74 -5.03 41.95
CA LEU A 8 -44.00 -4.71 42.65
C LEU A 8 -44.09 -5.46 44.00
N GLY A 9 -43.69 -6.71 44.08
CA GLY A 9 -43.58 -7.48 45.33
C GLY A 9 -42.59 -6.88 46.32
N PHE A 10 -41.43 -6.42 45.84
CA PHE A 10 -40.42 -5.76 46.64
C PHE A 10 -40.89 -4.39 47.15
N VAL A 11 -41.59 -3.60 46.32
CA VAL A 11 -42.20 -2.33 46.70
C VAL A 11 -43.29 -2.53 47.75
N TRP A 12 -44.11 -3.57 47.62
CA TRP A 12 -45.14 -3.94 48.62
C TRP A 12 -44.54 -4.37 49.92
N LEU A 13 -43.44 -5.10 49.94
CA LEU A 13 -42.71 -5.56 51.12
C LEU A 13 -42.08 -4.36 51.90
N LEU A 14 -41.59 -3.34 51.17
CA LEU A 14 -41.00 -2.11 51.75
C LEU A 14 -42.07 -1.10 52.25
N LEU A 15 -43.20 -1.03 51.59
CA LEU A 15 -44.29 -0.06 51.94
C LEU A 15 -45.41 -0.69 52.82
N GLY A 16 -45.41 -2.01 52.95
CA GLY A 16 -46.39 -2.78 53.69
C GLY A 16 -46.11 -2.84 55.22
N PRO A 17 -46.84 -3.69 55.94
CA PRO A 17 -46.77 -3.81 57.41
C PRO A 17 -45.38 -4.24 57.96
N VAL A 18 -44.49 -4.82 57.07
CA VAL A 18 -43.13 -5.21 57.47
C VAL A 18 -42.25 -3.98 57.82
N SER A 19 -42.46 -2.84 57.15
CA SER A 19 -41.73 -1.59 57.43
C SER A 19 -42.06 -1.01 58.80
N THR A 20 -43.24 -1.27 59.27
CA THR A 20 -43.70 -0.81 60.63
C THR A 20 -43.12 -1.74 61.73
N SER A 21 -42.94 -3.00 61.45
CA SER A 21 -42.32 -3.98 62.39
C SER A 21 -40.83 -3.72 62.58
N ILE A 22 -40.11 -3.41 61.53
CA ILE A 22 -38.65 -3.08 61.60
C ILE A 22 -38.45 -1.77 62.35
N ALA A 23 -39.24 -0.73 62.08
CA ALA A 23 -39.15 0.54 62.81
C ALA A 23 -39.44 0.40 64.32
N GLY A 24 -40.34 -0.55 64.70
CA GLY A 24 -40.69 -0.81 66.07
C GLY A 24 -39.58 -1.51 66.90
N GLN A 25 -38.67 -2.21 66.28
CA GLN A 25 -37.56 -2.90 66.98
C GLN A 25 -36.37 -2.01 67.30
N TRP A 26 -36.26 -0.86 66.67
CA TRP A 26 -35.05 0.02 66.82
C TRP A 26 -35.32 1.25 67.72
N VAL A 27 -36.54 1.45 68.18
CA VAL A 27 -36.91 2.64 68.95
C VAL A 27 -37.33 2.16 70.33
N GLY A 28 -36.60 2.59 71.38
CA GLY A 28 -36.99 2.38 72.79
C GLY A 28 -38.32 3.04 73.17
N PRO A 29 -38.69 3.25 74.43
CA PRO A 29 -39.97 3.81 74.88
C PRO A 29 -40.09 5.28 74.47
N VAL A 30 -40.71 5.50 73.29
CA VAL A 30 -40.88 6.81 72.61
C VAL A 30 -42.34 7.07 72.45
N SER A 31 -42.73 8.33 72.38
CA SER A 31 -44.13 8.75 72.18
C SER A 31 -44.68 8.27 70.82
N ALA A 32 -46.05 8.10 70.74
CA ALA A 32 -46.69 7.69 69.49
C ALA A 32 -46.42 8.62 68.30
N ALA A 33 -46.23 9.91 68.55
CA ALA A 33 -45.88 10.91 67.54
C ALA A 33 -44.45 10.71 66.95
N GLU A 34 -43.48 10.40 67.77
CA GLU A 34 -42.07 10.13 67.33
C GLU A 34 -41.98 8.82 66.56
N ARG A 35 -42.81 7.81 66.90
CA ARG A 35 -42.91 6.56 66.10
C ARG A 35 -43.47 6.81 64.70
N LEU A 36 -44.50 7.67 64.62
CA LEU A 36 -45.13 8.02 63.33
C LEU A 36 -44.12 8.79 62.44
N ALA A 37 -43.37 9.71 63.05
CA ALA A 37 -42.36 10.47 62.33
C ALA A 37 -41.18 9.56 61.85
N ALA A 38 -40.72 8.61 62.69
CA ALA A 38 -39.69 7.64 62.29
C ALA A 38 -40.16 6.70 61.18
N VAL A 39 -41.40 6.24 61.19
CA VAL A 39 -41.98 5.43 60.11
C VAL A 39 -42.09 6.25 58.81
N GLY A 40 -42.42 7.55 58.90
CA GLY A 40 -42.49 8.47 57.75
C GLY A 40 -41.08 8.67 57.14
N SER A 41 -40.06 8.85 57.94
CA SER A 41 -38.69 9.05 57.46
C SER A 41 -38.11 7.76 56.80
N VAL A 42 -38.36 6.59 57.38
CA VAL A 42 -37.98 5.29 56.77
C VAL A 42 -38.67 5.06 55.46
N ARG A 43 -39.99 5.36 55.36
CA ARG A 43 -40.72 5.27 54.07
C ARG A 43 -40.16 6.22 53.03
N GLY A 44 -39.83 7.45 53.43
CA GLY A 44 -39.19 8.43 52.53
C GLY A 44 -37.84 7.92 51.97
N LEU A 45 -37.01 7.37 52.83
CA LEU A 45 -35.73 6.76 52.43
C LEU A 45 -35.91 5.54 51.53
N CYS A 46 -36.87 4.70 51.78
CA CYS A 46 -37.19 3.54 50.91
C CYS A 46 -37.67 3.99 49.53
N VAL A 47 -38.50 5.00 49.45
CA VAL A 47 -38.96 5.54 48.15
C VAL A 47 -37.81 6.15 47.37
N GLN A 48 -36.91 6.91 48.05
CA GLN A 48 -35.70 7.47 47.42
C GLN A 48 -34.79 6.35 46.90
N LEU A 49 -34.56 5.30 47.66
CA LEU A 49 -33.71 4.17 47.27
C LEU A 49 -34.27 3.42 46.07
N VAL A 50 -35.61 3.21 46.02
CA VAL A 50 -36.29 2.61 44.87
C VAL A 50 -36.17 3.48 43.62
N LEU A 51 -36.27 4.82 43.75
CA LEU A 51 -36.09 5.74 42.63
C LEU A 51 -34.63 5.73 42.12
N VAL A 52 -33.66 5.72 43.03
CA VAL A 52 -32.23 5.65 42.65
C VAL A 52 -31.91 4.33 41.97
N VAL A 53 -32.33 3.18 42.53
CA VAL A 53 -32.13 1.87 41.92
C VAL A 53 -32.82 1.75 40.57
N GLY A 54 -34.09 2.24 40.48
CA GLY A 54 -34.84 2.29 39.23
C GLY A 54 -34.14 3.15 38.17
N GLY A 55 -33.59 4.31 38.58
CA GLY A 55 -32.80 5.19 37.73
C GLY A 55 -31.51 4.51 37.22
N LEU A 56 -30.76 3.83 38.11
CA LEU A 56 -29.56 3.08 37.74
C LEU A 56 -29.87 1.93 36.79
N VAL A 57 -30.93 1.18 37.00
CA VAL A 57 -31.36 0.12 36.10
C VAL A 57 -31.73 0.67 34.72
N THR A 58 -32.48 1.77 34.67
CA THR A 58 -32.86 2.41 33.40
C THR A 58 -31.67 2.95 32.66
N ALA A 59 -30.71 3.61 33.37
CA ALA A 59 -29.47 4.09 32.80
C ALA A 59 -28.62 2.92 32.26
N SER A 60 -28.50 1.83 33.02
CA SER A 60 -27.80 0.63 32.62
C SER A 60 -28.37 -0.01 31.34
N VAL A 61 -29.72 -0.10 31.26
CA VAL A 61 -30.39 -0.62 30.07
C VAL A 61 -30.22 0.33 28.88
N ALA A 62 -30.27 1.66 29.09
CA ALA A 62 -30.04 2.63 28.03
C ALA A 62 -28.62 2.58 27.49
N VAL A 63 -27.61 2.50 28.37
CA VAL A 63 -26.19 2.32 28.00
C VAL A 63 -25.99 1.02 27.21
N ARG A 64 -26.58 -0.09 27.69
CA ARG A 64 -26.50 -1.38 26.99
C ARG A 64 -27.13 -1.33 25.60
N ARG A 65 -28.29 -0.68 25.47
CA ARG A 65 -28.95 -0.47 24.15
C ARG A 65 -28.08 0.36 23.22
N TYR A 66 -27.52 1.46 23.72
CA TYR A 66 -26.60 2.30 22.94
C TYR A 66 -25.43 1.50 22.35
N PHE A 67 -24.77 0.65 23.13
CA PHE A 67 -23.67 -0.20 22.64
C PHE A 67 -24.17 -1.24 21.62
N VAL A 68 -25.30 -1.88 21.86
CA VAL A 68 -25.88 -2.87 20.93
C VAL A 68 -26.30 -2.21 19.61
N ASP A 69 -26.89 -1.02 19.65
CA ASP A 69 -27.32 -0.32 18.44
C ASP A 69 -26.09 0.19 17.65
N ARG A 70 -25.07 0.66 18.34
CA ARG A 70 -23.78 1.04 17.73
C ARG A 70 -23.08 -0.16 17.05
N ASP A 71 -23.09 -1.31 17.69
CA ASP A 71 -22.49 -2.52 17.12
C ASP A 71 -23.28 -3.02 15.91
N LYS A 72 -24.61 -2.91 15.94
CA LYS A 72 -25.47 -3.22 14.78
C LYS A 72 -25.20 -2.28 13.60
N GLN A 73 -25.11 -0.97 13.85
CA GLN A 73 -24.79 -0.01 12.79
C GLN A 73 -23.44 -0.30 12.14
N ARG A 74 -22.41 -0.60 12.94
CA ARG A 74 -21.10 -1.00 12.40
C ARG A 74 -21.17 -2.27 11.57
N LEU A 75 -21.93 -3.27 12.03
CA LEU A 75 -22.10 -4.52 11.30
C LEU A 75 -22.85 -4.32 9.97
N GLU A 76 -23.84 -3.42 9.93
CA GLU A 76 -24.56 -3.06 8.71
C GLU A 76 -23.67 -2.28 7.74
N GLU A 77 -22.86 -1.33 8.23
CA GLU A 77 -21.87 -0.61 7.44
C GLU A 77 -20.82 -1.58 6.84
N ASP A 78 -20.27 -2.50 7.65
CA ASP A 78 -19.34 -3.52 7.21
C ASP A 78 -19.96 -4.46 6.14
N LYS A 79 -21.23 -4.83 6.30
CA LYS A 79 -21.97 -5.60 5.28
C LYS A 79 -22.09 -4.84 3.98
N HIS A 80 -22.48 -3.58 4.02
CA HIS A 80 -22.61 -2.75 2.81
C HIS A 80 -21.29 -2.58 2.07
N VAL A 81 -20.17 -2.44 2.78
CA VAL A 81 -18.83 -2.39 2.17
C VAL A 81 -18.50 -3.73 1.54
N THR A 82 -18.73 -4.85 2.24
CA THR A 82 -18.47 -6.21 1.75
C THR A 82 -19.30 -6.52 0.50
N ASP A 83 -20.58 -6.17 0.48
CA ASP A 83 -21.46 -6.39 -0.68
C ASP A 83 -20.99 -5.56 -1.90
N ARG A 84 -20.59 -4.30 -1.66
CA ARG A 84 -20.03 -3.45 -2.72
C ARG A 84 -18.69 -4.01 -3.24
N LEU A 85 -17.84 -4.52 -2.36
CA LEU A 85 -16.58 -5.16 -2.73
C LEU A 85 -16.82 -6.40 -3.60
N ASN A 86 -17.71 -7.29 -3.17
CA ASN A 86 -18.04 -8.51 -3.91
C ASN A 86 -18.64 -8.20 -5.30
N ASN A 87 -19.56 -7.24 -5.36
CA ASN A 87 -20.14 -6.80 -6.63
C ASN A 87 -19.08 -6.19 -7.56
N ALA A 88 -18.17 -5.36 -7.02
CA ALA A 88 -17.09 -4.77 -7.81
C ALA A 88 -16.10 -5.83 -8.32
N ILE A 89 -15.77 -6.83 -7.51
CA ILE A 89 -14.95 -7.99 -7.94
C ILE A 89 -15.69 -8.78 -9.03
N GLY A 90 -16.99 -9.03 -8.87
CA GLY A 90 -17.82 -9.69 -9.89
C GLY A 90 -17.77 -8.96 -11.23
N HIS A 91 -17.76 -7.63 -11.24
CA HIS A 91 -17.62 -6.82 -12.45
C HIS A 91 -16.28 -7.01 -13.16
N LEU A 92 -15.20 -7.35 -12.46
CA LEU A 92 -13.88 -7.60 -13.09
C LEU A 92 -13.89 -8.82 -14.01
N GLY A 93 -14.80 -9.78 -13.78
CA GLY A 93 -14.99 -10.96 -14.62
C GLY A 93 -15.83 -10.73 -15.88
N SER A 94 -16.42 -9.54 -16.07
CA SER A 94 -17.26 -9.23 -17.24
C SER A 94 -16.46 -9.26 -18.54
N GLU A 95 -17.10 -9.66 -19.62
CA GLU A 95 -16.54 -9.52 -20.97
C GLU A 95 -16.54 -8.06 -21.44
N ASP A 96 -17.48 -7.26 -20.93
CA ASP A 96 -17.61 -5.82 -21.25
C ASP A 96 -16.55 -5.00 -20.49
N GLU A 97 -15.68 -4.34 -21.23
CA GLU A 97 -14.62 -3.47 -20.72
C GLU A 97 -15.15 -2.30 -19.88
N THR A 98 -16.32 -1.76 -20.26
CA THR A 98 -16.96 -0.65 -19.55
C THR A 98 -17.43 -1.09 -18.16
N VAL A 99 -17.97 -2.30 -18.05
CA VAL A 99 -18.38 -2.91 -16.77
C VAL A 99 -17.15 -3.15 -15.90
N ARG A 100 -16.06 -3.71 -16.46
CA ARG A 100 -14.79 -3.91 -15.73
C ARG A 100 -14.25 -2.58 -15.22
N ALA A 101 -14.19 -1.55 -16.05
CA ALA A 101 -13.75 -0.21 -15.66
C ALA A 101 -14.63 0.40 -14.54
N GLY A 102 -15.93 0.11 -14.53
CA GLY A 102 -16.85 0.47 -13.45
C GLY A 102 -16.51 -0.22 -12.12
N GLY A 103 -16.24 -1.52 -12.17
CA GLY A 103 -15.77 -2.33 -11.04
C GLY A 103 -14.46 -1.78 -10.46
N ILE A 104 -13.49 -1.49 -11.33
CA ILE A 104 -12.18 -0.93 -10.93
C ILE A 104 -12.35 0.40 -10.20
N ARG A 105 -13.18 1.32 -10.71
CA ARG A 105 -13.44 2.61 -10.03
C ARG A 105 -14.05 2.43 -8.65
N THR A 106 -14.95 1.45 -8.51
CA THR A 106 -15.55 1.11 -7.21
C THR A 106 -14.49 0.55 -6.24
N LEU A 107 -13.64 -0.35 -6.72
CA LEU A 107 -12.52 -0.90 -5.95
C LEU A 107 -11.53 0.19 -5.53
N ALA A 108 -11.16 1.10 -6.43
CA ALA A 108 -10.29 2.22 -6.14
C ALA A 108 -10.84 3.10 -5.01
N ARG A 109 -12.15 3.33 -4.99
CA ARG A 109 -12.82 4.08 -3.91
C ARG A 109 -12.80 3.31 -2.60
N ILE A 110 -13.12 2.01 -2.61
CA ILE A 110 -13.06 1.17 -1.40
C ILE A 110 -11.62 1.15 -0.85
N MET A 111 -10.63 1.00 -1.71
CA MET A 111 -9.20 1.01 -1.36
C MET A 111 -8.78 2.33 -0.69
N ALA A 112 -9.34 3.47 -1.13
CA ALA A 112 -9.08 4.77 -0.54
C ALA A 112 -9.76 4.95 0.83
N ASP A 113 -11.02 4.54 0.94
CA ASP A 113 -11.88 4.80 2.09
C ASP A 113 -11.65 3.78 3.24
N SER A 114 -11.34 2.51 2.94
CA SER A 114 -11.22 1.43 3.92
C SER A 114 -9.77 0.95 4.09
N PRO A 115 -9.12 1.21 5.24
CA PRO A 115 -7.81 0.65 5.55
C PRO A 115 -7.80 -0.88 5.54
N ARG A 116 -8.85 -1.50 6.04
CA ARG A 116 -8.99 -2.96 6.15
C ARG A 116 -9.02 -3.64 4.78
N ASP A 117 -9.71 -3.01 3.82
CA ASP A 117 -9.91 -3.59 2.49
C ASP A 117 -8.84 -3.17 1.47
N HIS A 118 -7.94 -2.26 1.88
CA HIS A 118 -6.89 -1.72 1.01
C HIS A 118 -6.05 -2.82 0.37
N ARG A 119 -5.43 -3.68 1.18
CA ARG A 119 -4.55 -4.74 0.69
C ARG A 119 -5.28 -5.78 -0.18
N PRO A 120 -6.43 -6.34 0.23
CA PRO A 120 -7.20 -7.24 -0.63
C PRO A 120 -7.56 -6.63 -1.99
N VAL A 121 -7.89 -5.34 -2.05
CA VAL A 121 -8.18 -4.65 -3.31
C VAL A 121 -6.94 -4.49 -4.17
N VAL A 122 -5.80 -4.12 -3.58
CA VAL A 122 -4.52 -4.03 -4.32
C VAL A 122 -4.18 -5.37 -4.97
N ASP A 123 -4.26 -6.47 -4.21
CA ASP A 123 -3.96 -7.82 -4.71
C ASP A 123 -4.95 -8.26 -5.81
N THR A 124 -6.22 -7.91 -5.65
CA THR A 124 -7.26 -8.20 -6.66
C THR A 124 -6.99 -7.47 -7.97
N LEU A 125 -6.67 -6.17 -7.90
CA LEU A 125 -6.35 -5.37 -9.08
C LEU A 125 -5.06 -5.83 -9.76
N ALA A 126 -4.02 -6.17 -9.00
CA ALA A 126 -2.77 -6.73 -9.53
C ALA A 126 -3.01 -8.08 -10.25
N GLY A 127 -3.77 -8.97 -9.63
CA GLY A 127 -4.16 -10.25 -10.24
C GLY A 127 -4.97 -10.08 -11.54
N ALA A 128 -5.92 -9.15 -11.54
CA ALA A 128 -6.71 -8.82 -12.71
C ALA A 128 -5.83 -8.26 -13.85
N LEU A 129 -4.89 -7.36 -13.55
CA LEU A 129 -3.93 -6.82 -14.51
C LEU A 129 -3.12 -7.93 -15.19
N ARG A 130 -2.59 -8.89 -14.43
CA ARG A 130 -1.87 -10.03 -15.00
C ARG A 130 -2.74 -10.82 -15.97
N GLY A 131 -4.00 -11.10 -15.60
CA GLY A 131 -4.94 -11.83 -16.45
C GLY A 131 -5.33 -11.06 -17.72
N TRP A 132 -5.58 -9.76 -17.62
CA TRP A 132 -6.01 -8.94 -18.76
C TRP A 132 -4.85 -8.63 -19.71
N SER A 133 -3.70 -8.28 -19.18
CA SER A 133 -2.52 -7.96 -20.00
C SER A 133 -2.06 -9.15 -20.86
N ALA A 134 -2.28 -10.38 -20.41
CA ALA A 134 -1.97 -11.58 -21.18
C ALA A 134 -2.86 -11.73 -22.43
N ARG A 135 -4.09 -11.19 -22.43
CA ARG A 135 -5.04 -11.26 -23.54
C ARG A 135 -4.75 -10.20 -24.63
N SER A 136 -4.17 -9.06 -24.22
CA SER A 136 -3.89 -7.94 -25.14
C SER A 136 -2.66 -8.22 -26.02
N ARG A 137 -2.81 -9.08 -27.04
CA ARG A 137 -1.68 -9.52 -27.88
C ARG A 137 -1.34 -8.60 -29.05
N GLN A 138 -2.18 -7.65 -29.42
CA GLN A 138 -2.08 -7.00 -30.75
C GLN A 138 -2.28 -5.48 -30.80
N GLU A 139 -2.63 -4.80 -29.72
CA GLU A 139 -2.90 -3.36 -29.79
C GLU A 139 -1.77 -2.53 -29.18
N ASN A 140 -1.33 -1.52 -29.93
CA ASN A 140 -0.31 -0.53 -29.49
C ASN A 140 -0.88 0.44 -28.43
N ARG A 141 -2.09 0.17 -27.92
CA ARG A 141 -2.79 0.91 -26.88
C ARG A 141 -3.22 -0.03 -25.76
N LEU A 142 -2.99 0.38 -24.53
CA LEU A 142 -3.52 -0.34 -23.36
C LEU A 142 -5.04 -0.29 -23.36
N PRO A 143 -5.74 -1.42 -23.10
CA PRO A 143 -7.17 -1.44 -22.86
C PRO A 143 -7.56 -0.48 -21.72
N ASP A 144 -8.76 0.11 -21.81
CA ASP A 144 -9.19 1.14 -20.86
C ASP A 144 -9.33 0.59 -19.43
N ASP A 145 -9.69 -0.68 -19.25
CA ASP A 145 -9.72 -1.37 -17.96
C ASP A 145 -8.31 -1.54 -17.37
N VAL A 146 -7.33 -1.92 -18.18
CA VAL A 146 -5.92 -2.02 -17.77
C VAL A 146 -5.40 -0.65 -17.35
N ALA A 147 -5.68 0.39 -18.14
CA ALA A 147 -5.29 1.77 -17.81
C ALA A 147 -5.94 2.26 -16.52
N ALA A 148 -7.23 1.94 -16.31
CA ALA A 148 -7.95 2.29 -15.09
C ALA A 148 -7.39 1.59 -13.85
N ALA A 149 -7.06 0.29 -13.95
CA ALA A 149 -6.47 -0.46 -12.85
C ALA A 149 -5.07 0.05 -12.48
N LEU A 150 -4.24 0.36 -13.49
CA LEU A 150 -2.93 0.99 -13.27
C LEU A 150 -3.07 2.34 -12.59
N MET A 151 -4.03 3.16 -13.03
CA MET A 151 -4.27 4.46 -12.40
C MET A 151 -4.71 4.30 -10.96
N ALA A 152 -5.59 3.35 -10.65
CA ALA A 152 -6.01 3.05 -9.28
C ALA A 152 -4.82 2.63 -8.39
N LEU A 153 -3.96 1.73 -8.89
CA LEU A 153 -2.76 1.30 -8.16
C LEU A 153 -1.73 2.42 -8.02
N ARG A 154 -1.58 3.28 -9.03
CA ARG A 154 -0.67 4.43 -8.99
C ARG A 154 -1.08 5.47 -7.97
N THR A 155 -2.39 5.75 -7.86
CA THR A 155 -2.94 6.81 -6.99
C THR A 155 -3.36 6.29 -5.62
N ARG A 156 -3.09 5.02 -5.30
CA ARG A 156 -3.48 4.41 -4.03
C ARG A 156 -2.86 5.17 -2.84
N PRO A 157 -3.58 5.30 -1.71
CA PRO A 157 -3.01 5.86 -0.49
C PRO A 157 -1.78 5.07 -0.02
N SER A 158 -0.77 5.75 0.54
CA SER A 158 0.36 5.09 1.19
C SER A 158 -0.08 4.54 2.53
N ARG A 159 0.13 3.25 2.77
CA ARG A 159 -0.18 2.58 4.03
C ARG A 159 1.01 1.74 4.49
N PRO A 160 1.27 1.64 5.81
CA PRO A 160 2.42 0.88 6.34
C PRO A 160 2.40 -0.61 5.99
N GLU A 161 1.20 -1.14 5.70
CA GLU A 161 0.97 -2.56 5.39
C GLU A 161 0.95 -2.84 3.88
N ASP A 162 1.33 -1.87 3.05
CA ASP A 162 1.49 -2.07 1.61
C ASP A 162 2.59 -3.12 1.40
N GLY A 163 2.19 -4.39 1.32
CA GLY A 163 3.10 -5.48 0.97
C GLY A 163 3.55 -5.38 -0.49
N LEU A 164 4.35 -6.35 -0.92
CA LEU A 164 4.87 -6.43 -2.29
C LEU A 164 3.72 -6.42 -3.30
N LEU A 165 3.80 -5.51 -4.27
CA LEU A 165 2.87 -5.48 -5.41
C LEU A 165 3.34 -6.49 -6.44
N ASP A 166 2.58 -7.55 -6.66
CA ASP A 166 2.91 -8.60 -7.62
C ASP A 166 2.37 -8.27 -9.02
N LEU A 167 3.27 -7.83 -9.90
CA LEU A 167 3.05 -7.54 -11.32
C LEU A 167 3.96 -8.41 -12.21
N ALA A 168 4.41 -9.58 -11.72
CA ALA A 168 5.26 -10.47 -12.47
C ALA A 168 4.61 -10.88 -13.81
N GLY A 169 5.39 -10.83 -14.89
CA GLY A 169 4.99 -11.20 -16.24
C GLY A 169 3.91 -10.32 -16.86
N VAL A 170 3.52 -9.21 -16.23
CA VAL A 170 2.49 -8.31 -16.76
C VAL A 170 2.94 -7.62 -18.05
N ARG A 171 2.02 -7.37 -18.99
CA ARG A 171 2.29 -6.65 -20.24
C ARG A 171 1.73 -5.24 -20.16
N LEU A 172 2.60 -4.25 -20.04
CA LEU A 172 2.26 -2.85 -19.82
C LEU A 172 3.01 -1.93 -20.80
N ASN A 173 3.18 -2.38 -22.04
CA ASN A 173 3.83 -1.59 -23.08
C ASN A 173 3.09 -0.25 -23.27
N GLY A 174 3.83 0.86 -23.30
CA GLY A 174 3.27 2.21 -23.42
C GLY A 174 2.49 2.69 -22.17
N ALA A 175 2.55 1.95 -21.06
CA ALA A 175 1.84 2.32 -19.84
C ALA A 175 2.32 3.65 -19.24
N ASN A 176 1.39 4.42 -18.68
CA ASN A 176 1.73 5.58 -17.87
C ASN A 176 1.88 5.17 -16.38
N LEU A 177 3.11 4.95 -15.96
CA LEU A 177 3.52 4.65 -14.59
C LEU A 177 4.33 5.81 -13.98
N ALA A 178 4.25 7.01 -14.55
CA ALA A 178 4.96 8.16 -14.03
C ALA A 178 4.54 8.43 -12.57
N GLN A 179 5.56 8.64 -11.69
CA GLN A 179 5.38 8.84 -10.26
C GLN A 179 4.72 7.66 -9.53
N ALA A 180 4.66 6.48 -10.13
CA ALA A 180 4.11 5.30 -9.48
C ALA A 180 4.98 4.88 -8.29
N ARG A 181 4.33 4.40 -7.22
CA ARG A 181 5.01 3.80 -6.07
C ARG A 181 5.07 2.29 -6.27
N LEU A 182 6.25 1.82 -6.62
CA LEU A 182 6.53 0.42 -6.95
C LEU A 182 7.67 -0.12 -6.06
N VAL A 183 7.83 0.45 -4.87
CA VAL A 183 8.84 0.01 -3.90
C VAL A 183 8.66 -1.48 -3.62
N ALA A 184 9.73 -2.24 -3.76
CA ALA A 184 9.78 -3.70 -3.61
C ALA A 184 8.73 -4.45 -4.45
N ALA A 185 8.17 -3.85 -5.51
CA ALA A 185 7.23 -4.53 -6.41
C ALA A 185 7.93 -5.65 -7.19
N ASP A 186 7.21 -6.72 -7.46
CA ASP A 186 7.66 -7.76 -8.37
C ASP A 186 7.16 -7.48 -9.80
N LEU A 187 8.07 -7.11 -10.66
CA LEU A 187 7.88 -6.88 -12.10
C LEU A 187 8.69 -7.89 -12.94
N SER A 188 9.18 -8.98 -12.33
CA SER A 188 10.00 -9.97 -13.01
C SER A 188 9.34 -10.47 -14.28
N GLY A 189 10.09 -10.47 -15.38
CA GLY A 189 9.60 -10.88 -16.70
C GLY A 189 8.48 -10.02 -17.28
N ALA A 190 8.15 -8.89 -16.69
CA ALA A 190 7.16 -7.96 -17.24
C ALA A 190 7.65 -7.31 -18.53
N THR A 191 6.72 -6.81 -19.36
CA THR A 191 7.06 -6.01 -20.55
C THR A 191 6.51 -4.59 -20.41
N LEU A 192 7.42 -3.63 -20.45
CA LEU A 192 7.22 -2.20 -20.25
C LEU A 192 7.83 -1.36 -21.38
N ASP A 193 7.87 -1.93 -22.61
CA ASP A 193 8.41 -1.21 -23.76
C ASP A 193 7.65 0.10 -23.96
N ASP A 194 8.37 1.18 -24.26
CA ASP A 194 7.82 2.53 -24.45
C ASP A 194 7.04 3.09 -23.24
N ALA A 195 7.09 2.44 -22.07
CA ALA A 195 6.39 2.89 -20.87
C ALA A 195 6.97 4.17 -20.29
N ASP A 196 6.12 4.97 -19.65
CA ASP A 196 6.52 6.18 -18.94
C ASP A 196 6.63 5.88 -17.43
N LEU A 197 7.85 5.74 -16.93
CA LEU A 197 8.20 5.47 -15.53
C LEU A 197 8.89 6.68 -14.87
N ARG A 198 8.82 7.85 -15.49
CA ARG A 198 9.51 9.03 -14.97
C ARG A 198 9.12 9.33 -13.53
N ARG A 199 10.14 9.54 -12.68
CA ARG A 199 9.97 9.81 -11.25
C ARG A 199 9.22 8.72 -10.47
N ALA A 200 9.13 7.50 -11.03
CA ALA A 200 8.60 6.36 -10.28
C ALA A 200 9.59 5.92 -9.20
N ASP A 201 9.08 5.31 -8.15
CA ASP A 201 9.89 4.72 -7.08
C ASP A 201 9.84 3.20 -7.22
N LEU A 202 10.94 2.63 -7.72
CA LEU A 202 11.21 1.21 -7.91
C LEU A 202 12.32 0.72 -6.93
N THR A 203 12.51 1.44 -5.81
CA THR A 203 13.49 1.04 -4.80
C THR A 203 13.23 -0.40 -4.37
N ASP A 204 14.28 -1.24 -4.35
CA ASP A 204 14.26 -2.66 -3.99
C ASP A 204 13.29 -3.52 -4.84
N ALA A 205 12.82 -3.03 -6.00
CA ALA A 205 11.93 -3.79 -6.88
C ALA A 205 12.67 -4.96 -7.57
N SER A 206 11.94 -6.04 -7.84
CA SER A 206 12.40 -7.14 -8.70
C SER A 206 12.04 -6.83 -10.15
N LEU A 207 13.06 -6.64 -10.98
CA LEU A 207 12.97 -6.33 -12.42
C LEU A 207 13.69 -7.39 -13.26
N SER A 208 14.02 -8.55 -12.68
CA SER A 208 14.75 -9.60 -13.40
C SER A 208 14.05 -10.02 -14.69
N GLY A 209 14.77 -9.99 -15.80
CA GLY A 209 14.24 -10.30 -17.13
C GLY A 209 13.13 -9.36 -17.62
N THR A 210 12.94 -8.20 -16.98
CA THR A 210 11.94 -7.21 -17.40
C THR A 210 12.39 -6.53 -18.71
N ARG A 211 11.46 -6.37 -19.66
CA ARG A 211 11.74 -5.64 -20.89
C ARG A 211 11.23 -4.20 -20.81
N MET A 212 12.13 -3.23 -20.95
CA MET A 212 11.88 -1.80 -20.87
C MET A 212 12.51 -1.05 -22.06
N THR A 213 12.51 -1.69 -23.24
CA THR A 213 13.08 -1.09 -24.45
C THR A 213 12.39 0.25 -24.76
N ARG A 214 13.16 1.32 -24.95
CA ARG A 214 12.69 2.69 -25.18
C ARG A 214 11.82 3.28 -24.06
N ALA A 215 11.81 2.68 -22.89
CA ALA A 215 11.07 3.22 -21.75
C ALA A 215 11.69 4.55 -21.25
N ARG A 216 10.86 5.38 -20.65
CA ARG A 216 11.24 6.67 -20.08
C ARG A 216 11.35 6.55 -18.57
N LEU A 217 12.59 6.53 -18.07
CA LEU A 217 12.91 6.36 -16.65
C LEU A 217 13.61 7.58 -16.03
N THR A 218 13.50 8.76 -16.67
CA THR A 218 14.18 9.97 -16.18
C THR A 218 13.78 10.26 -14.72
N ASN A 219 14.79 10.46 -13.85
CA ASN A 219 14.61 10.71 -12.41
C ASN A 219 13.90 9.57 -11.65
N THR A 220 13.94 8.35 -12.14
CA THR A 220 13.38 7.16 -11.46
C THR A 220 14.31 6.70 -10.35
N LEU A 221 13.75 6.23 -9.23
CA LEU A 221 14.50 5.59 -8.15
C LEU A 221 14.52 4.08 -8.38
N LEU A 222 15.73 3.52 -8.52
CA LEU A 222 16.02 2.09 -8.73
C LEU A 222 17.07 1.59 -7.71
N ARG A 223 17.18 2.23 -6.55
CA ARG A 223 18.14 1.85 -5.53
C ARG A 223 17.91 0.42 -5.08
N GLY A 224 18.96 -0.39 -5.05
CA GLY A 224 18.89 -1.77 -4.62
C GLY A 224 18.01 -2.67 -5.48
N ALA A 225 17.44 -2.17 -6.59
CA ALA A 225 16.61 -2.98 -7.47
C ALA A 225 17.38 -4.14 -8.08
N ASP A 226 16.73 -5.29 -8.22
CA ASP A 226 17.26 -6.47 -8.91
C ASP A 226 16.78 -6.45 -10.36
N ALA A 227 17.65 -5.98 -11.26
CA ALA A 227 17.39 -5.88 -12.69
C ALA A 227 18.32 -6.82 -13.50
N GLU A 228 18.64 -7.99 -12.95
CA GLU A 228 19.41 -9.01 -13.66
C GLU A 228 18.70 -9.39 -14.97
N GLU A 229 19.45 -9.42 -16.08
CA GLU A 229 18.95 -9.71 -17.42
C GLU A 229 17.83 -8.78 -17.93
N ALA A 230 17.64 -7.63 -17.28
CA ALA A 230 16.65 -6.65 -17.76
C ALA A 230 17.12 -6.00 -19.08
N ASP A 231 16.14 -5.64 -19.94
CA ASP A 231 16.38 -4.98 -21.21
C ASP A 231 15.99 -3.50 -21.15
N PHE A 232 16.99 -2.62 -21.07
CA PHE A 232 16.88 -1.17 -21.13
C PHE A 232 17.38 -0.59 -22.46
N ALA A 233 17.47 -1.40 -23.51
CA ALA A 233 17.98 -0.92 -24.80
C ALA A 233 17.20 0.33 -25.26
N LEU A 234 17.93 1.37 -25.68
CA LEU A 234 17.35 2.67 -26.09
C LEU A 234 16.53 3.41 -25.00
N ALA A 235 16.50 2.94 -23.77
CA ALA A 235 15.76 3.59 -22.69
C ALA A 235 16.40 4.92 -22.26
N ASP A 236 15.59 5.83 -21.76
CA ASP A 236 16.04 7.10 -21.16
C ASP A 236 16.13 6.96 -19.63
N LEU A 237 17.32 6.66 -19.14
CA LEU A 237 17.70 6.51 -17.73
C LEU A 237 18.42 7.76 -17.19
N THR A 238 18.23 8.92 -17.83
CA THR A 238 18.90 10.16 -17.42
C THR A 238 18.50 10.51 -15.99
N GLU A 239 19.51 10.86 -15.17
CA GLU A 239 19.34 11.23 -13.76
C GLU A 239 18.64 10.14 -12.90
N THR A 240 18.68 8.90 -13.31
CA THR A 240 18.15 7.76 -12.55
C THR A 240 19.07 7.42 -11.37
N ASP A 241 18.49 7.09 -10.22
CA ASP A 241 19.24 6.62 -9.06
C ASP A 241 19.22 5.09 -8.97
N MET A 242 20.30 4.46 -9.40
CA MET A 242 20.52 2.99 -9.41
C MET A 242 21.61 2.58 -8.40
N ALA A 243 21.79 3.36 -7.32
CA ALA A 243 22.80 3.01 -6.33
C ALA A 243 22.55 1.62 -5.74
N GLY A 244 23.58 0.78 -5.73
CA GLY A 244 23.50 -0.60 -5.22
C GLY A 244 22.62 -1.55 -6.03
N ALA A 245 22.12 -1.14 -7.20
CA ALA A 245 21.29 -2.01 -8.04
C ALA A 245 22.10 -3.20 -8.62
N LYS A 246 21.43 -4.34 -8.79
CA LYS A 246 21.97 -5.51 -9.49
C LYS A 246 21.61 -5.41 -10.97
N LEU A 247 22.61 -5.13 -11.79
CA LEU A 247 22.49 -4.92 -13.24
C LEU A 247 23.32 -5.99 -14.00
N ILE A 248 23.39 -7.20 -13.46
CA ILE A 248 24.16 -8.31 -14.04
C ILE A 248 23.50 -8.72 -15.37
N ASN A 249 24.31 -8.89 -16.41
CA ASN A 249 23.84 -9.28 -17.75
C ASN A 249 22.79 -8.33 -18.35
N VAL A 250 22.65 -7.12 -17.85
CA VAL A 250 21.65 -6.16 -18.34
C VAL A 250 21.94 -5.77 -19.80
N PHE A 251 20.87 -5.58 -20.58
CA PHE A 251 20.94 -5.07 -21.95
C PHE A 251 20.61 -3.56 -21.90
N ALA A 252 21.59 -2.70 -22.17
CA ALA A 252 21.43 -1.25 -22.13
C ALA A 252 22.13 -0.58 -23.32
N GLU A 253 22.15 -1.28 -24.48
CA GLU A 253 22.72 -0.75 -25.69
C GLU A 253 22.02 0.54 -26.11
N GLN A 254 22.81 1.58 -26.38
CA GLN A 254 22.35 2.91 -26.78
C GLN A 254 21.40 3.58 -25.76
N ALA A 255 21.37 3.12 -24.53
CA ALA A 255 20.60 3.75 -23.46
C ALA A 255 21.22 5.11 -23.07
N LYS A 256 20.37 6.02 -22.58
CA LYS A 256 20.80 7.32 -22.04
C LYS A 256 20.88 7.23 -20.52
N LEU A 257 22.11 7.22 -20.00
CA LEU A 257 22.40 7.15 -18.57
C LEU A 257 23.06 8.44 -18.04
N GLY A 258 22.91 9.54 -18.77
CA GLY A 258 23.54 10.81 -18.39
C GLY A 258 23.21 11.20 -16.95
N LYS A 259 24.22 11.47 -16.14
CA LYS A 259 24.13 11.83 -14.71
C LYS A 259 23.43 10.78 -13.83
N ALA A 260 23.28 9.55 -14.30
CA ALA A 260 22.74 8.47 -13.47
C ALA A 260 23.67 8.14 -12.30
N ASN A 261 23.12 7.74 -11.17
CA ASN A 261 23.89 7.28 -10.02
C ASN A 261 23.97 5.75 -10.03
N LEU A 262 25.12 5.22 -10.36
CA LEU A 262 25.45 3.77 -10.36
C LEU A 262 26.42 3.40 -9.22
N SER A 263 26.52 4.24 -8.17
CA SER A 263 27.45 3.97 -7.08
C SER A 263 27.12 2.64 -6.40
N GLY A 264 28.12 1.75 -6.29
CA GLY A 264 27.96 0.41 -5.73
C GLY A 264 27.11 -0.55 -6.56
N ALA A 265 26.69 -0.19 -7.77
CA ALA A 265 25.92 -1.07 -8.63
C ALA A 265 26.75 -2.21 -9.20
N CYS A 266 26.18 -3.39 -9.38
CA CYS A 266 26.81 -4.54 -10.01
C CYS A 266 26.44 -4.60 -11.50
N LEU A 267 27.36 -4.17 -12.38
CA LEU A 267 27.20 -4.14 -13.85
C LEU A 267 27.97 -5.27 -14.54
N ARG A 268 28.22 -6.36 -13.85
CA ARG A 268 28.94 -7.49 -14.42
C ARG A 268 28.28 -7.97 -15.70
N ARG A 269 29.09 -8.10 -16.79
CA ARG A 269 28.60 -8.52 -18.12
C ARG A 269 27.51 -7.65 -18.71
N ALA A 270 27.32 -6.43 -18.19
CA ALA A 270 26.34 -5.50 -18.75
C ALA A 270 26.70 -5.14 -20.20
N ARG A 271 25.70 -5.12 -21.08
CA ARG A 271 25.85 -4.70 -22.48
C ARG A 271 25.49 -3.23 -22.60
N LEU A 272 26.53 -2.38 -22.59
CA LEU A 272 26.37 -0.91 -22.61
C LEU A 272 26.83 -0.27 -23.93
N ARG A 273 27.05 -1.07 -24.95
CA ARG A 273 27.61 -0.60 -26.21
C ARG A 273 26.86 0.63 -26.75
N GLY A 274 27.63 1.71 -26.96
CA GLY A 274 27.10 2.97 -27.49
C GLY A 274 26.16 3.73 -26.52
N ALA A 275 26.14 3.35 -25.24
CA ALA A 275 25.37 4.10 -24.24
C ALA A 275 25.98 5.48 -23.97
N ILE A 276 25.14 6.43 -23.63
CA ILE A 276 25.54 7.80 -23.20
C ILE A 276 25.59 7.81 -21.68
N MET A 277 26.78 7.83 -21.11
CA MET A 277 27.04 7.78 -19.66
C MET A 277 27.74 9.05 -19.14
N THR A 278 27.57 10.19 -19.84
CA THR A 278 28.20 11.45 -19.49
C THR A 278 27.80 11.92 -18.10
N GLY A 279 28.78 12.17 -17.22
CA GLY A 279 28.56 12.61 -15.86
C GLY A 279 27.95 11.55 -14.92
N VAL A 280 28.00 10.28 -15.30
CA VAL A 280 27.55 9.17 -14.46
C VAL A 280 28.42 9.01 -13.21
N ARG A 281 27.83 8.56 -12.11
CA ARG A 281 28.57 8.22 -10.88
C ARG A 281 28.76 6.71 -10.79
N LEU A 282 30.04 6.28 -10.68
CA LEU A 282 30.45 4.88 -10.67
C LEU A 282 31.23 4.50 -9.40
N ASP A 283 31.14 5.29 -8.33
CA ASP A 283 31.89 5.04 -7.10
C ASP A 283 31.62 3.63 -6.57
N GLY A 284 32.63 2.76 -6.57
CA GLY A 284 32.51 1.38 -6.11
C GLY A 284 31.64 0.45 -6.97
N ALA A 285 31.30 0.83 -8.19
CA ALA A 285 30.58 -0.03 -9.12
C ALA A 285 31.47 -1.21 -9.60
N ASP A 286 30.84 -2.35 -9.91
CA ASP A 286 31.49 -3.53 -10.47
C ASP A 286 31.21 -3.60 -11.98
N LEU A 287 32.24 -3.32 -12.81
CA LEU A 287 32.21 -3.33 -14.28
C LEU A 287 32.85 -4.59 -14.90
N ALA A 288 33.12 -5.63 -14.13
CA ALA A 288 33.77 -6.81 -14.63
C ALA A 288 33.05 -7.40 -15.86
N GLU A 289 33.78 -7.60 -16.95
CA GLU A 289 33.29 -8.11 -18.22
C GLU A 289 32.20 -7.24 -18.88
N ALA A 290 31.94 -6.00 -18.40
CA ALA A 290 30.97 -5.08 -19.02
C ALA A 290 31.46 -4.62 -20.41
N ASP A 291 30.60 -4.62 -21.41
CA ASP A 291 30.86 -4.12 -22.76
C ASP A 291 30.64 -2.60 -22.85
N LEU A 292 31.75 -1.85 -22.74
CA LEU A 292 31.76 -0.38 -22.78
C LEU A 292 32.19 0.17 -24.16
N ARG A 293 32.19 -0.65 -25.19
CA ARG A 293 32.59 -0.20 -26.52
C ARG A 293 31.72 0.93 -27.07
N GLY A 294 32.34 2.01 -27.50
CA GLY A 294 31.65 3.20 -27.98
C GLY A 294 30.86 3.94 -26.93
N VAL A 295 31.09 3.71 -25.64
CA VAL A 295 30.42 4.41 -24.54
C VAL A 295 31.04 5.77 -24.31
N ASP A 296 30.21 6.79 -24.07
CA ASP A 296 30.63 8.13 -23.66
C ASP A 296 30.65 8.22 -22.12
N LEU A 297 31.84 8.15 -21.52
CA LEU A 297 32.09 8.25 -20.07
C LEU A 297 32.69 9.62 -19.68
N ARG A 298 32.62 10.63 -20.55
CA ARG A 298 33.12 11.95 -20.19
C ARG A 298 32.42 12.49 -18.96
N ASP A 299 33.15 13.17 -18.10
CA ASP A 299 32.68 13.68 -16.81
C ASP A 299 32.14 12.59 -15.84
N ALA A 300 32.36 11.30 -16.15
CA ALA A 300 32.06 10.23 -15.20
C ALA A 300 32.95 10.34 -13.95
N THR A 301 32.36 10.11 -12.79
CA THR A 301 33.05 10.13 -11.49
C THR A 301 33.12 8.74 -10.88
N GLY A 302 34.16 8.51 -10.03
CA GLY A 302 34.34 7.22 -9.36
C GLY A 302 34.89 6.10 -10.24
N LEU A 303 35.12 6.35 -11.55
CA LEU A 303 35.74 5.39 -12.46
C LEU A 303 37.24 5.26 -12.16
N THR A 304 37.75 4.02 -12.09
CA THR A 304 39.15 3.73 -11.82
C THR A 304 39.77 2.95 -12.97
N ALA A 305 41.10 3.01 -13.08
CA ALA A 305 41.85 2.21 -14.07
C ALA A 305 41.63 0.70 -13.86
N ALA A 306 41.49 0.25 -12.60
CA ALA A 306 41.23 -1.16 -12.28
C ALA A 306 39.85 -1.61 -12.83
N MET A 307 38.82 -0.81 -12.70
CA MET A 307 37.47 -1.09 -13.25
C MET A 307 37.53 -1.20 -14.78
N LEU A 308 38.27 -0.29 -15.45
CA LEU A 308 38.44 -0.34 -16.90
C LEU A 308 39.26 -1.55 -17.38
N ALA A 309 40.21 -2.01 -16.60
CA ALA A 309 41.00 -3.18 -16.94
C ALA A 309 40.19 -4.49 -16.95
N GLU A 310 39.09 -4.52 -16.19
CA GLU A 310 38.17 -5.67 -16.15
C GLU A 310 37.04 -5.56 -17.17
N ALA A 311 36.80 -4.38 -17.74
CA ALA A 311 35.76 -4.12 -18.72
C ALA A 311 36.29 -4.24 -20.17
N VAL A 312 35.36 -4.41 -21.12
CA VAL A 312 35.68 -4.44 -22.56
C VAL A 312 35.50 -3.04 -23.13
N THR A 313 36.59 -2.41 -23.57
CA THR A 313 36.61 -1.08 -24.19
C THR A 313 37.13 -1.13 -25.61
N ASP A 314 36.95 -0.07 -26.39
CA ASP A 314 37.53 0.14 -27.70
C ASP A 314 38.04 1.58 -27.88
N ARG A 315 38.55 1.90 -29.07
CA ARG A 315 39.07 3.24 -29.42
C ARG A 315 37.96 4.32 -29.44
N ASP A 316 36.70 3.92 -29.57
CA ASP A 316 35.53 4.81 -29.62
C ASP A 316 34.95 5.08 -28.21
N THR A 317 35.44 4.35 -27.18
CA THR A 317 35.12 4.58 -25.77
C THR A 317 35.75 5.92 -25.32
N GLN A 318 34.91 6.86 -24.90
CA GLN A 318 35.33 8.20 -24.46
C GLN A 318 35.52 8.22 -22.95
N LEU A 319 36.75 8.34 -22.49
CA LEU A 319 37.12 8.29 -21.06
C LEU A 319 37.16 9.71 -20.45
N PRO A 320 36.93 9.86 -19.15
CA PRO A 320 37.15 11.12 -18.44
C PRO A 320 38.65 11.41 -18.33
N ASP A 321 39.03 12.69 -18.30
CA ASP A 321 40.43 13.15 -18.22
C ASP A 321 41.19 12.56 -17.03
N SER A 322 40.48 12.26 -15.93
CA SER A 322 41.04 11.67 -14.71
C SER A 322 41.62 10.27 -14.89
N VAL A 323 41.20 9.51 -15.91
CA VAL A 323 41.61 8.14 -16.15
C VAL A 323 42.28 7.98 -17.53
N GLY A 324 41.94 8.80 -18.50
CA GLY A 324 42.43 8.75 -19.87
C GLY A 324 43.86 9.34 -20.07
N GLY A 325 44.40 10.01 -19.05
CA GLY A 325 45.71 10.68 -19.13
C GLY A 325 46.97 9.80 -18.96
N ALA A 326 46.79 8.51 -18.59
CA ALA A 326 47.95 7.64 -18.28
C ALA A 326 48.61 6.94 -19.48
N ASP A 327 47.97 6.93 -20.66
CA ASP A 327 48.41 6.16 -21.81
C ASP A 327 48.77 6.99 -23.08
N ARG A 328 48.95 8.32 -22.92
CA ARG A 328 49.37 9.22 -24.02
C ARG A 328 50.79 9.76 -23.85
N SER A 329 51.68 9.02 -23.16
CA SER A 329 53.10 9.36 -23.07
C SER A 329 53.97 8.27 -23.66
#